data_0b5a5be2a3165b61bdcd5b365b3d199f
#
_entry.id   0b5a5be2a3165b61bdcd5b365b3d199f
#
_cell.length_a   1.000
_cell.length_b   1.000
_cell.length_c   1.000
_cell.angle_alpha   90.00
_cell.angle_beta   90.00
_cell.angle_gamma   90.00
#
_symmetry.space_group_name_H-M   'P 1'
#
loop_
_entity.id
_entity.type
_entity.pdbx_description
1 polymer ?
#
loop_
_entity_poly.entity_id
_entity_poly.type
_entity_poly.pdbx_seq_one_letter_code
_entity_poly.pdbx_strand_id
1 'polypeptide(L)'
;DKYFKKYLDNYVFLELMPHYIKREHLDFMRGVPMPVKKEFLKELAGEEGIKIQYFIEGMIDLIGLDSSFRYAPQYINFLNYVNKDIPKVIVSLAIDFAKEEQLIHAAVLLRAALRINRDDPDALYNYMLVCRNLYNDSDDDDYIADLKMEVFESLKHLKEVRPEFAMTYYFLGFAYINAGRYSSAAREWKTFVSLSGPCEERGEIQGRLTELEIPVKIEQAYMDVINGRWEQGLAVLESYRGDEMLKGWWPLYYYLGV
;
A
#
# COMPACT_ATOMS: atom_id res chain seq x y z
N ASP A 1 -4.95 -5.85 -8.52
CA ASP A 1 -4.54 -6.47 -9.80
C ASP A 1 -5.35 -5.95 -11.02
N LYS A 2 -6.71 -5.82 -10.93
CA LYS A 2 -7.56 -5.48 -12.09
C LYS A 2 -7.13 -4.19 -12.82
N TYR A 3 -6.63 -3.20 -12.10
CA TYR A 3 -6.19 -1.92 -12.66
C TYR A 3 -4.81 -1.97 -13.32
N PHE A 4 -3.97 -2.92 -12.93
CA PHE A 4 -2.60 -3.07 -13.43
C PHE A 4 -2.51 -4.09 -14.57
N LYS A 5 -3.35 -5.14 -14.58
CA LYS A 5 -3.32 -6.21 -15.60
C LYS A 5 -3.49 -5.72 -17.03
N LYS A 6 -4.17 -4.61 -17.25
CA LYS A 6 -4.31 -4.01 -18.60
C LYS A 6 -2.97 -3.66 -19.27
N TYR A 7 -1.92 -3.47 -18.49
CA TYR A 7 -0.58 -3.17 -19.00
C TYR A 7 0.19 -4.42 -19.44
N LEU A 8 -0.30 -5.63 -19.16
CA LEU A 8 0.30 -6.90 -19.64
C LEU A 8 0.36 -6.97 -21.16
N ASP A 9 -0.59 -6.34 -21.85
CA ASP A 9 -0.62 -6.29 -23.31
C ASP A 9 0.59 -5.56 -23.92
N ASN A 10 1.37 -4.84 -23.11
CA ASN A 10 2.59 -4.16 -23.57
C ASN A 10 3.80 -5.11 -23.67
N TYR A 11 3.65 -6.38 -23.31
CA TYR A 11 4.75 -7.34 -23.27
C TYR A 11 4.59 -8.42 -24.34
N VAL A 12 5.72 -8.91 -24.81
CA VAL A 12 5.85 -10.14 -25.59
C VAL A 12 6.75 -11.10 -24.83
N PHE A 13 6.60 -12.39 -25.12
CA PHE A 13 7.34 -13.45 -24.46
C PHE A 13 8.21 -14.16 -25.48
N LEU A 14 9.50 -14.23 -25.21
CA LEU A 14 10.49 -14.88 -26.05
C LEU A 14 10.94 -16.18 -25.38
N GLU A 15 11.04 -17.25 -26.15
CA GLU A 15 11.62 -18.49 -25.68
C GLU A 15 13.14 -18.46 -25.90
N LEU A 16 13.91 -18.66 -24.84
CA LEU A 16 15.36 -18.84 -24.95
C LEU A 16 15.64 -20.25 -25.44
N MET A 17 16.42 -20.34 -26.52
CA MET A 17 16.88 -21.64 -26.97
C MET A 17 17.76 -22.31 -25.91
N PRO A 18 17.66 -23.64 -25.71
CA PRO A 18 18.35 -24.36 -24.62
C PRO A 18 19.86 -24.11 -24.53
N HIS A 19 20.52 -23.83 -25.65
CA HIS A 19 21.95 -23.58 -25.69
C HIS A 19 22.39 -22.24 -25.07
N TYR A 20 21.45 -21.29 -24.84
CA TYR A 20 21.74 -20.06 -24.11
C TYR A 20 21.78 -20.29 -22.59
N ILE A 21 21.10 -21.33 -22.09
CA ILE A 21 21.12 -21.70 -20.66
C ILE A 21 22.24 -22.72 -20.46
N LYS A 22 23.48 -22.24 -20.42
CA LYS A 22 24.67 -23.10 -20.32
C LYS A 22 25.06 -23.47 -18.88
N ARG A 23 24.42 -22.87 -17.87
CA ARG A 23 24.77 -23.03 -16.46
C ARG A 23 23.74 -23.91 -15.77
N GLU A 24 24.16 -25.03 -15.21
CA GLU A 24 23.30 -26.02 -14.51
C GLU A 24 22.40 -25.37 -13.43
N HIS A 25 22.91 -24.36 -12.72
CA HIS A 25 22.15 -23.66 -11.69
C HIS A 25 21.07 -22.69 -12.23
N LEU A 26 20.93 -22.55 -13.55
CA LEU A 26 19.84 -21.82 -14.22
C LEU A 26 18.82 -22.76 -14.89
N ASP A 27 18.90 -24.06 -14.63
CA ASP A 27 18.02 -25.07 -15.23
C ASP A 27 16.53 -24.79 -14.93
N PHE A 28 16.22 -24.13 -13.81
CA PHE A 28 14.86 -23.70 -13.48
C PHE A 28 14.28 -22.66 -14.47
N MET A 29 15.11 -22.04 -15.30
CA MET A 29 14.69 -21.12 -16.36
C MET A 29 14.44 -21.81 -17.70
N ARG A 30 14.67 -23.12 -17.84
CA ARG A 30 14.40 -23.84 -19.09
C ARG A 30 12.90 -23.89 -19.37
N GLY A 31 12.52 -23.44 -20.57
CA GLY A 31 11.10 -23.36 -20.97
C GLY A 31 10.32 -22.24 -20.28
N VAL A 32 10.99 -21.38 -19.51
CA VAL A 32 10.37 -20.18 -18.95
C VAL A 32 10.45 -19.06 -19.99
N PRO A 33 9.32 -18.49 -20.42
CA PRO A 33 9.33 -17.43 -21.40
C PRO A 33 9.94 -16.15 -20.81
N MET A 34 10.70 -15.41 -21.61
CA MET A 34 11.39 -14.19 -21.23
C MET A 34 10.58 -12.97 -21.67
N PRO A 35 10.10 -12.14 -20.74
CA PRO A 35 9.27 -11.00 -21.07
C PRO A 35 10.11 -9.83 -21.57
N VAL A 36 9.60 -9.16 -22.60
CA VAL A 36 10.20 -7.93 -23.15
C VAL A 36 9.07 -6.95 -23.50
N LYS A 37 9.25 -5.67 -23.21
CA LYS A 37 8.32 -4.63 -23.66
C LYS A 37 8.33 -4.53 -25.20
N LYS A 38 7.15 -4.40 -25.79
CA LYS A 38 6.99 -4.30 -27.27
C LYS A 38 7.81 -3.16 -27.88
N GLU A 39 8.02 -2.09 -27.13
CA GLU A 39 8.83 -0.96 -27.58
C GLU A 39 10.30 -1.32 -27.86
N PHE A 40 10.86 -2.32 -27.15
CA PHE A 40 12.23 -2.79 -27.34
C PHE A 40 12.38 -3.83 -28.46
N LEU A 41 11.28 -4.27 -29.08
CA LEU A 41 11.36 -5.26 -30.18
C LEU A 41 12.13 -4.76 -31.40
N LYS A 42 12.18 -3.45 -31.63
CA LYS A 42 12.94 -2.87 -32.72
C LYS A 42 14.46 -3.08 -32.55
N GLU A 43 14.93 -3.18 -31.32
CA GLU A 43 16.33 -3.43 -31.00
C GLU A 43 16.72 -4.90 -31.21
N LEU A 44 15.75 -5.83 -31.20
CA LEU A 44 15.94 -7.24 -31.57
C LEU A 44 16.46 -7.45 -32.99
N ALA A 45 16.07 -6.56 -33.88
CA ALA A 45 16.51 -6.62 -35.29
C ALA A 45 17.91 -6.05 -35.50
N GLY A 46 18.54 -5.47 -34.47
CA GLY A 46 19.89 -4.94 -34.51
C GLY A 46 20.95 -6.02 -34.26
N GLU A 47 22.20 -5.73 -34.67
CA GLU A 47 23.35 -6.64 -34.54
C GLU A 47 23.71 -6.97 -33.08
N GLU A 48 23.35 -6.11 -32.11
CA GLU A 48 23.67 -6.28 -30.67
C GLU A 48 22.74 -7.24 -29.94
N GLY A 49 21.57 -7.56 -30.50
CA GLY A 49 20.55 -8.39 -29.86
C GLY A 49 19.89 -7.71 -28.65
N ILE A 50 19.07 -8.46 -27.92
CA ILE A 50 18.39 -7.94 -26.73
C ILE A 50 19.35 -7.92 -25.54
N LYS A 51 19.46 -6.75 -24.89
CA LYS A 51 20.21 -6.63 -23.64
C LYS A 51 19.47 -7.35 -22.50
N ILE A 52 20.19 -8.05 -21.63
CA ILE A 52 19.64 -8.79 -20.49
C ILE A 52 18.80 -7.91 -19.57
N GLN A 53 19.12 -6.63 -19.48
CA GLN A 53 18.38 -5.66 -18.67
C GLN A 53 16.90 -5.55 -19.09
N TYR A 54 16.55 -5.64 -20.37
CA TYR A 54 15.15 -5.58 -20.83
C TYR A 54 14.32 -6.78 -20.36
N PHE A 55 14.96 -7.94 -20.24
CA PHE A 55 14.33 -9.12 -19.64
C PHE A 55 14.12 -8.93 -18.13
N ILE A 56 15.13 -8.38 -17.43
CA ILE A 56 15.06 -8.09 -16.00
C ILE A 56 13.93 -7.09 -15.72
N GLU A 57 13.86 -6.00 -16.48
CA GLU A 57 12.77 -5.01 -16.36
C GLU A 57 11.41 -5.65 -16.61
N GLY A 58 11.29 -6.44 -17.70
CA GLY A 58 10.04 -7.15 -17.99
C GLY A 58 9.63 -8.14 -16.89
N MET A 59 10.59 -8.86 -16.27
CA MET A 59 10.31 -9.76 -15.16
C MET A 59 9.79 -9.00 -13.94
N ILE A 60 10.44 -7.88 -13.59
CA ILE A 60 10.04 -7.04 -12.47
C ILE A 60 8.63 -6.50 -12.70
N ASP A 61 8.38 -5.94 -13.87
CA ASP A 61 7.08 -5.38 -14.20
C ASP A 61 5.97 -6.45 -14.13
N LEU A 62 6.18 -7.63 -14.71
CA LEU A 62 5.17 -8.70 -14.67
C LEU A 62 4.87 -9.20 -13.25
N ILE A 63 5.89 -9.28 -12.39
CA ILE A 63 5.72 -9.61 -10.97
C ILE A 63 4.80 -8.58 -10.29
N GLY A 64 4.95 -7.29 -10.62
CA GLY A 64 4.14 -6.21 -10.04
C GLY A 64 2.74 -6.09 -10.66
N LEU A 65 2.60 -6.35 -11.97
CA LEU A 65 1.34 -6.21 -12.71
C LEU A 65 0.31 -7.29 -12.36
N ASP A 66 0.76 -8.54 -12.21
CA ASP A 66 -0.12 -9.69 -11.96
C ASP A 66 0.35 -10.52 -10.76
N SER A 67 -0.40 -10.45 -9.66
CA SER A 67 -0.12 -11.23 -8.45
C SER A 67 -0.23 -12.75 -8.66
N SER A 68 -0.94 -13.20 -9.68
CA SER A 68 -1.15 -14.60 -10.02
C SER A 68 -0.31 -15.08 -11.22
N PHE A 69 0.66 -14.27 -11.65
CA PHE A 69 1.46 -14.60 -12.83
C PHE A 69 2.23 -15.93 -12.64
N ARG A 70 2.00 -16.86 -13.57
CA ARG A 70 2.44 -18.26 -13.45
C ARG A 70 3.95 -18.42 -13.23
N TYR A 71 4.77 -17.59 -13.89
CA TYR A 71 6.24 -17.70 -13.86
C TYR A 71 6.89 -16.76 -12.84
N ALA A 72 6.11 -16.06 -12.01
CA ALA A 72 6.64 -15.17 -10.98
C ALA A 72 7.68 -15.83 -10.05
N PRO A 73 7.49 -17.09 -9.58
CA PRO A 73 8.51 -17.75 -8.75
C PRO A 73 9.85 -17.93 -9.45
N GLN A 74 9.85 -18.29 -10.75
CA GLN A 74 11.08 -18.45 -11.52
C GLN A 74 11.77 -17.10 -11.75
N TYR A 75 11.00 -16.06 -12.04
CA TYR A 75 11.56 -14.71 -12.20
C TYR A 75 12.15 -14.19 -10.89
N ILE A 76 11.48 -14.37 -9.77
CA ILE A 76 12.00 -13.99 -8.45
C ILE A 76 13.32 -14.72 -8.14
N ASN A 77 13.38 -16.03 -8.41
CA ASN A 77 14.61 -16.81 -8.23
C ASN A 77 15.74 -16.29 -9.13
N PHE A 78 15.45 -15.98 -10.39
CA PHE A 78 16.42 -15.43 -11.32
C PHE A 78 16.91 -14.04 -10.88
N LEU A 79 16.02 -13.14 -10.49
CA LEU A 79 16.35 -11.80 -10.02
C LEU A 79 17.25 -11.86 -8.77
N ASN A 80 16.93 -12.72 -7.80
CA ASN A 80 17.75 -12.94 -6.60
C ASN A 80 19.11 -13.58 -6.91
N TYR A 81 19.19 -14.42 -7.95
CA TYR A 81 20.46 -14.96 -8.42
C TYR A 81 21.34 -13.86 -9.05
N VAL A 82 20.75 -12.96 -9.83
CA VAL A 82 21.47 -11.84 -10.45
C VAL A 82 21.96 -10.84 -9.42
N ASN A 83 21.09 -10.46 -8.49
CA ASN A 83 21.42 -9.53 -7.42
C ASN A 83 20.54 -9.76 -6.18
N LYS A 84 21.16 -10.10 -5.06
CA LYS A 84 20.45 -10.32 -3.79
C LYS A 84 19.81 -9.04 -3.21
N ASP A 85 20.33 -7.88 -3.59
CA ASP A 85 19.79 -6.58 -3.17
C ASP A 85 18.76 -6.03 -4.18
N ILE A 86 18.29 -6.86 -5.10
CA ILE A 86 17.33 -6.43 -6.13
C ILE A 86 16.08 -5.74 -5.56
N PRO A 87 15.48 -6.18 -4.42
CA PRO A 87 14.34 -5.47 -3.85
C PRO A 87 14.65 -3.99 -3.52
N LYS A 88 15.82 -3.73 -2.94
CA LYS A 88 16.24 -2.35 -2.60
C LYS A 88 16.44 -1.49 -3.86
N VAL A 89 17.02 -2.09 -4.91
CA VAL A 89 17.19 -1.39 -6.21
C VAL A 89 15.83 -1.04 -6.79
N ILE A 90 14.87 -1.98 -6.76
CA ILE A 90 13.50 -1.74 -7.25
C ILE A 90 12.82 -0.62 -6.46
N VAL A 91 12.95 -0.62 -5.12
CA VAL A 91 12.38 0.46 -4.27
C VAL A 91 13.00 1.81 -4.62
N SER A 92 14.32 1.88 -4.81
CA SER A 92 14.98 3.13 -5.21
C SER A 92 14.46 3.66 -6.54
N LEU A 93 14.36 2.79 -7.55
CA LEU A 93 13.80 3.14 -8.86
C LEU A 93 12.34 3.62 -8.74
N ALA A 94 11.52 2.93 -7.94
CA ALA A 94 10.14 3.30 -7.74
C ALA A 94 10.00 4.71 -7.09
N ILE A 95 10.88 5.03 -6.15
CA ILE A 95 10.92 6.38 -5.54
C ILE A 95 11.26 7.44 -6.59
N ASP A 96 12.18 7.16 -7.50
CA ASP A 96 12.55 8.11 -8.55
C ASP A 96 11.40 8.30 -9.56
N PHE A 97 10.73 7.22 -9.98
CA PHE A 97 9.52 7.32 -10.81
C PHE A 97 8.37 8.07 -10.10
N ALA A 98 8.22 7.88 -8.77
CA ALA A 98 7.21 8.62 -8.01
C ALA A 98 7.50 10.12 -7.97
N LYS A 99 8.78 10.54 -7.88
CA LYS A 99 9.20 11.96 -7.96
C LYS A 99 8.92 12.57 -9.33
N GLU A 100 8.98 11.74 -10.39
CA GLU A 100 8.66 12.13 -11.76
C GLU A 100 7.15 12.04 -12.07
N GLU A 101 6.31 11.88 -11.05
CA GLU A 101 4.83 11.74 -11.15
C GLU A 101 4.37 10.50 -11.95
N GLN A 102 5.27 9.54 -12.22
CA GLN A 102 4.94 8.29 -12.88
C GLN A 102 4.39 7.26 -11.86
N LEU A 103 3.31 7.62 -11.18
CA LEU A 103 2.77 6.91 -10.02
C LEU A 103 2.36 5.46 -10.31
N ILE A 104 1.80 5.19 -11.50
CA ILE A 104 1.41 3.83 -11.89
C ILE A 104 2.64 2.93 -12.00
N HIS A 105 3.71 3.41 -12.63
CA HIS A 105 4.95 2.64 -12.77
C HIS A 105 5.60 2.42 -11.40
N ALA A 106 5.67 3.47 -10.57
CA ALA A 106 6.14 3.35 -9.19
C ALA A 106 5.36 2.30 -8.38
N ALA A 107 4.03 2.28 -8.50
CA ALA A 107 3.19 1.28 -7.83
C ALA A 107 3.50 -0.15 -8.31
N VAL A 108 3.68 -0.37 -9.62
CA VAL A 108 4.04 -1.68 -10.18
C VAL A 108 5.39 -2.15 -9.63
N LEU A 109 6.40 -1.29 -9.60
CA LEU A 109 7.72 -1.62 -9.06
C LEU A 109 7.66 -1.96 -7.57
N LEU A 110 6.93 -1.18 -6.76
CA LEU A 110 6.79 -1.44 -5.33
C LEU A 110 6.03 -2.73 -5.04
N ARG A 111 5.01 -3.05 -5.85
CA ARG A 111 4.32 -4.35 -5.80
C ARG A 111 5.29 -5.50 -6.11
N ALA A 112 6.16 -5.32 -7.11
CA ALA A 112 7.19 -6.31 -7.41
C ALA A 112 8.18 -6.49 -6.25
N ALA A 113 8.67 -5.40 -5.66
CA ALA A 113 9.54 -5.44 -4.49
C ALA A 113 8.91 -6.19 -3.32
N LEU A 114 7.64 -5.90 -3.01
CA LEU A 114 6.87 -6.57 -1.95
C LEU A 114 6.57 -8.05 -2.24
N ARG A 115 6.53 -8.45 -3.50
CA ARG A 115 6.42 -9.86 -3.85
C ARG A 115 7.74 -10.62 -3.69
N ILE A 116 8.86 -9.95 -3.86
CA ILE A 116 10.19 -10.52 -3.65
C ILE A 116 10.53 -10.55 -2.16
N ASN A 117 10.26 -9.45 -1.46
CA ASN A 117 10.44 -9.31 0.00
C ASN A 117 9.20 -8.62 0.61
N ARG A 118 8.29 -9.45 1.12
CA ARG A 118 7.01 -8.98 1.67
C ARG A 118 7.17 -8.04 2.86
N ASP A 119 8.20 -8.26 3.66
CA ASP A 119 8.41 -7.57 4.93
C ASP A 119 9.38 -6.39 4.81
N ASP A 120 9.59 -5.88 3.59
CA ASP A 120 10.42 -4.70 3.36
C ASP A 120 9.69 -3.43 3.81
N PRO A 121 10.13 -2.77 4.90
CA PRO A 121 9.42 -1.63 5.45
C PRO A 121 9.47 -0.38 4.54
N ASP A 122 10.55 -0.23 3.77
CA ASP A 122 10.68 0.90 2.86
C ASP A 122 9.77 0.72 1.62
N ALA A 123 9.65 -0.51 1.13
CA ALA A 123 8.68 -0.84 0.07
C ALA A 123 7.24 -0.63 0.54
N LEU A 124 6.87 -1.10 1.75
CA LEU A 124 5.53 -0.91 2.33
C LEU A 124 5.18 0.57 2.48
N TYR A 125 6.10 1.36 3.02
CA TYR A 125 5.87 2.79 3.24
C TYR A 125 5.71 3.56 1.93
N ASN A 126 6.62 3.34 0.97
CA ASN A 126 6.55 4.02 -0.32
C ASN A 126 5.34 3.56 -1.14
N TYR A 127 4.96 2.27 -1.09
CA TYR A 127 3.75 1.77 -1.74
C TYR A 127 2.50 2.46 -1.19
N MET A 128 2.39 2.58 0.12
CA MET A 128 1.32 3.32 0.77
C MET A 128 1.25 4.78 0.30
N LEU A 129 2.39 5.48 0.21
CA LEU A 129 2.44 6.87 -0.26
C LEU A 129 1.99 6.99 -1.72
N VAL A 130 2.48 6.10 -2.59
CA VAL A 130 2.10 6.08 -4.02
C VAL A 130 0.61 5.79 -4.18
N CYS A 131 0.05 4.81 -3.46
CA CYS A 131 -1.38 4.53 -3.48
C CYS A 131 -2.22 5.72 -3.00
N ARG A 132 -1.75 6.46 -1.98
CA ARG A 132 -2.42 7.70 -1.53
C ARG A 132 -2.47 8.76 -2.63
N ASN A 133 -1.37 8.98 -3.32
CA ASN A 133 -1.35 9.94 -4.42
C ASN A 133 -2.29 9.49 -5.56
N LEU A 134 -2.26 8.21 -5.92
CA LEU A 134 -3.14 7.65 -6.96
C LEU A 134 -4.62 7.81 -6.64
N TYR A 135 -5.06 7.61 -5.39
CA TYR A 135 -6.47 7.78 -5.08
C TYR A 135 -6.88 9.26 -4.93
N ASN A 136 -5.95 10.15 -4.56
CA ASN A 136 -6.22 11.58 -4.51
C ASN A 136 -6.42 12.19 -5.91
N ASP A 137 -5.79 11.59 -6.93
CA ASP A 137 -5.82 12.05 -8.33
C ASP A 137 -6.93 11.36 -9.15
N SER A 138 -7.80 10.56 -8.52
CA SER A 138 -8.83 9.77 -9.20
C SER A 138 -10.23 10.22 -8.84
N ASP A 139 -11.14 10.15 -9.83
CA ASP A 139 -12.59 10.34 -9.67
C ASP A 139 -13.36 8.99 -9.70
N ASP A 140 -12.69 7.85 -9.82
CA ASP A 140 -13.28 6.50 -9.83
C ASP A 140 -13.43 5.98 -8.40
N ASP A 141 -14.65 5.95 -7.88
CA ASP A 141 -14.97 5.55 -6.51
C ASP A 141 -14.52 4.12 -6.19
N ASP A 142 -14.66 3.17 -7.12
CA ASP A 142 -14.24 1.79 -6.93
C ASP A 142 -12.70 1.69 -6.84
N TYR A 143 -12.00 2.44 -7.70
CA TYR A 143 -10.55 2.51 -7.68
C TYR A 143 -10.03 3.16 -6.39
N ILE A 144 -10.66 4.25 -5.96
CA ILE A 144 -10.35 4.94 -4.71
C ILE A 144 -10.55 3.99 -3.52
N ALA A 145 -11.65 3.24 -3.48
CA ALA A 145 -11.93 2.29 -2.40
C ALA A 145 -10.90 1.17 -2.34
N ASP A 146 -10.54 0.59 -3.49
CA ASP A 146 -9.52 -0.47 -3.58
C ASP A 146 -8.14 0.06 -3.12
N LEU A 147 -7.75 1.27 -3.54
CA LEU A 147 -6.47 1.86 -3.14
C LEU A 147 -6.44 2.24 -1.65
N LYS A 148 -7.54 2.73 -1.08
CA LYS A 148 -7.65 2.96 0.37
C LYS A 148 -7.48 1.68 1.17
N MET A 149 -7.98 0.55 0.66
CA MET A 149 -7.76 -0.76 1.26
C MET A 149 -6.28 -1.16 1.19
N GLU A 150 -5.63 -1.01 0.04
CA GLU A 150 -4.18 -1.28 -0.14
C GLU A 150 -3.34 -0.43 0.83
N VAL A 151 -3.66 0.86 0.99
CA VAL A 151 -3.03 1.76 1.97
C VAL A 151 -3.18 1.23 3.39
N PHE A 152 -4.41 0.84 3.78
CA PHE A 152 -4.69 0.36 5.12
C PHE A 152 -3.95 -0.95 5.44
N GLU A 153 -3.96 -1.92 4.52
CA GLU A 153 -3.25 -3.18 4.70
C GLU A 153 -1.72 -2.98 4.73
N SER A 154 -1.18 -2.11 3.89
CA SER A 154 0.25 -1.76 3.92
C SER A 154 0.66 -1.14 5.25
N LEU A 155 -0.15 -0.23 5.80
CA LEU A 155 0.10 0.39 7.11
C LEU A 155 0.01 -0.62 8.25
N LYS A 156 -0.96 -1.54 8.22
CA LYS A 156 -1.06 -2.61 9.23
C LYS A 156 0.17 -3.50 9.20
N HIS A 157 0.60 -3.90 8.02
CA HIS A 157 1.79 -4.73 7.86
C HIS A 157 3.05 -3.96 8.30
N LEU A 158 3.19 -2.69 7.90
CA LEU A 158 4.31 -1.85 8.34
C LEU A 158 4.38 -1.70 9.86
N LYS A 159 3.23 -1.62 10.53
CA LYS A 159 3.14 -1.60 12.00
C LYS A 159 3.68 -2.89 12.63
N GLU A 160 3.50 -4.05 11.96
CA GLU A 160 4.00 -5.34 12.44
C GLU A 160 5.52 -5.47 12.24
N VAL A 161 6.04 -5.06 11.07
CA VAL A 161 7.46 -5.24 10.73
C VAL A 161 8.36 -4.14 11.27
N ARG A 162 7.81 -2.94 11.53
CA ARG A 162 8.57 -1.78 12.04
C ARG A 162 7.74 -0.96 13.03
N PRO A 163 7.46 -1.52 14.23
CA PRO A 163 6.56 -0.92 15.20
C PRO A 163 7.05 0.42 15.79
N GLU A 164 8.34 0.74 15.69
CA GLU A 164 8.90 2.01 16.12
C GLU A 164 8.76 3.14 15.10
N PHE A 165 8.27 2.87 13.89
CA PHE A 165 8.17 3.87 12.85
C PHE A 165 6.93 4.76 13.05
N ALA A 166 7.13 5.95 13.61
CA ALA A 166 6.05 6.84 14.03
C ALA A 166 5.04 7.17 12.93
N MET A 167 5.51 7.40 11.68
CA MET A 167 4.63 7.79 10.57
C MET A 167 3.55 6.74 10.24
N THR A 168 3.78 5.47 10.55
CA THR A 168 2.76 4.43 10.42
C THR A 168 1.51 4.78 11.24
N TYR A 169 1.70 5.19 12.47
CA TYR A 169 0.62 5.55 13.40
C TYR A 169 -0.06 6.87 13.05
N TYR A 170 0.71 7.81 12.47
CA TYR A 170 0.16 9.03 11.91
C TYR A 170 -0.89 8.72 10.84
N PHE A 171 -0.50 7.94 9.83
CA PHE A 171 -1.40 7.60 8.72
C PHE A 171 -2.52 6.64 9.11
N LEU A 172 -2.27 5.68 10.02
CA LEU A 172 -3.33 4.80 10.54
C LEU A 172 -4.41 5.59 11.26
N GLY A 173 -4.06 6.63 12.02
CA GLY A 173 -5.03 7.49 12.67
C GLY A 173 -5.98 8.14 11.67
N PHE A 174 -5.48 8.70 10.58
CA PHE A 174 -6.33 9.25 9.50
C PHE A 174 -7.18 8.18 8.81
N ALA A 175 -6.61 7.00 8.55
CA ALA A 175 -7.37 5.91 7.96
C ALA A 175 -8.55 5.48 8.86
N TYR A 176 -8.37 5.45 10.19
CA TYR A 176 -9.44 5.17 11.14
C TYR A 176 -10.47 6.29 11.25
N ILE A 177 -10.06 7.58 11.17
CA ILE A 177 -11.00 8.72 11.10
C ILE A 177 -11.91 8.57 9.88
N ASN A 178 -11.34 8.31 8.71
CA ASN A 178 -12.10 8.13 7.49
C ASN A 178 -13.08 6.93 7.55
N ALA A 179 -12.78 5.95 8.38
CA ALA A 179 -13.66 4.80 8.67
C ALA A 179 -14.63 5.03 9.84
N GLY A 180 -14.69 6.24 10.42
CA GLY A 180 -15.53 6.57 11.56
C GLY A 180 -15.16 5.85 12.87
N ARG A 181 -13.91 5.37 12.99
CA ARG A 181 -13.42 4.58 14.14
C ARG A 181 -12.56 5.45 15.06
N TYR A 182 -13.19 6.33 15.79
CA TYR A 182 -12.54 7.41 16.56
C TYR A 182 -11.64 6.91 17.67
N SER A 183 -12.06 5.88 18.42
CA SER A 183 -11.25 5.27 19.47
C SER A 183 -9.97 4.62 18.93
N SER A 184 -10.07 3.99 17.77
CA SER A 184 -8.90 3.42 17.09
C SER A 184 -7.94 4.51 16.61
N ALA A 185 -8.48 5.56 15.99
CA ALA A 185 -7.71 6.72 15.56
C ALA A 185 -6.95 7.38 16.72
N ALA A 186 -7.64 7.65 17.82
CA ALA A 186 -7.04 8.23 19.02
C ALA A 186 -5.92 7.36 19.60
N ARG A 187 -6.08 6.03 19.59
CA ARG A 187 -5.04 5.10 20.04
C ARG A 187 -3.79 5.18 19.17
N GLU A 188 -3.94 5.13 17.84
CA GLU A 188 -2.82 5.19 16.94
C GLU A 188 -2.11 6.57 17.03
N TRP A 189 -2.85 7.66 17.10
CA TRP A 189 -2.26 8.99 17.24
C TRP A 189 -1.56 9.22 18.57
N LYS A 190 -2.06 8.65 19.69
CA LYS A 190 -1.32 8.65 20.98
C LYS A 190 0.02 7.91 20.83
N THR A 191 0.05 6.80 20.10
CA THR A 191 1.29 6.07 19.80
C THR A 191 2.22 6.92 18.94
N PHE A 192 1.71 7.58 17.88
CA PHE A 192 2.50 8.53 17.09
C PHE A 192 3.15 9.60 17.96
N VAL A 193 2.39 10.27 18.81
CA VAL A 193 2.89 11.31 19.73
C VAL A 193 3.95 10.76 20.69
N SER A 194 3.85 9.50 21.11
CA SER A 194 4.84 8.87 22.00
C SER A 194 6.15 8.54 21.30
N LEU A 195 6.10 8.18 20.01
CA LEU A 195 7.26 7.78 19.21
C LEU A 195 7.93 8.95 18.47
N SER A 196 7.16 9.98 18.10
CA SER A 196 7.68 11.11 17.36
C SER A 196 8.42 12.09 18.28
N GLY A 197 9.54 12.63 17.77
CA GLY A 197 10.17 13.81 18.35
C GLY A 197 9.35 15.10 18.11
N PRO A 198 9.89 16.26 18.49
CA PRO A 198 9.27 17.55 18.14
C PRO A 198 9.25 17.73 16.62
N CYS A 199 8.05 17.85 16.04
CA CYS A 199 7.80 18.11 14.63
C CYS A 199 6.42 18.78 14.47
N GLU A 200 6.13 19.29 13.29
CA GLU A 200 4.87 19.98 12.97
C GLU A 200 3.69 19.02 13.10
N GLU A 201 3.82 17.82 12.54
CA GLU A 201 2.78 16.77 12.58
C GLU A 201 2.41 16.39 14.02
N ARG A 202 3.38 16.42 14.94
CA ARG A 202 3.09 16.14 16.35
C ARG A 202 2.16 17.20 16.97
N GLY A 203 2.40 18.49 16.65
CA GLY A 203 1.54 19.59 17.09
C GLY A 203 0.12 19.47 16.52
N GLU A 204 0.02 19.16 15.22
CA GLU A 204 -1.24 18.90 14.55
C GLU A 204 -2.02 17.78 15.27
N ILE A 205 -1.39 16.63 15.47
CA ILE A 205 -2.06 15.47 16.07
C ILE A 205 -2.45 15.70 17.52
N GLN A 206 -1.69 16.46 18.29
CA GLN A 206 -2.09 16.84 19.66
C GLN A 206 -3.38 17.67 19.64
N GLY A 207 -3.52 18.62 18.72
CA GLY A 207 -4.77 19.36 18.52
C GLY A 207 -5.94 18.45 18.16
N ARG A 208 -5.76 17.57 17.16
CA ARG A 208 -6.78 16.61 16.72
C ARG A 208 -7.19 15.61 17.83
N LEU A 209 -6.27 15.19 18.70
CA LEU A 209 -6.59 14.34 19.83
C LEU A 209 -7.55 15.02 20.82
N THR A 210 -7.41 16.33 21.02
CA THR A 210 -8.35 17.11 21.84
C THR A 210 -9.73 17.17 21.19
N GLU A 211 -9.79 17.39 19.86
CA GLU A 211 -11.04 17.39 19.10
C GLU A 211 -11.75 16.03 19.13
N LEU A 212 -10.98 14.94 19.24
CA LEU A 212 -11.52 13.58 19.30
C LEU A 212 -12.06 13.15 20.66
N GLU A 213 -11.89 13.93 21.72
CA GLU A 213 -12.34 13.51 23.06
C GLU A 213 -13.83 13.21 23.12
N ILE A 214 -14.66 14.06 22.49
CA ILE A 214 -16.12 13.87 22.46
C ILE A 214 -16.53 12.73 21.53
N PRO A 215 -16.08 12.67 20.24
CA PRO A 215 -16.33 11.54 19.36
C PRO A 215 -15.98 10.17 19.97
N VAL A 216 -14.84 10.09 20.66
CA VAL A 216 -14.41 8.85 21.33
C VAL A 216 -15.36 8.46 22.47
N LYS A 217 -15.80 9.43 23.29
CA LYS A 217 -16.77 9.18 24.37
C LYS A 217 -18.10 8.66 23.82
N ILE A 218 -18.58 9.26 22.73
CA ILE A 218 -19.83 8.86 22.08
C ILE A 218 -19.70 7.46 21.48
N GLU A 219 -18.59 7.15 20.79
CA GLU A 219 -18.34 5.81 20.25
C GLU A 219 -18.27 4.75 21.37
N GLN A 220 -17.61 5.06 22.49
CA GLN A 220 -17.53 4.17 23.64
C GLN A 220 -18.90 3.94 24.29
N ALA A 221 -19.70 4.98 24.43
CA ALA A 221 -21.06 4.88 24.95
C ALA A 221 -21.93 4.00 24.04
N TYR A 222 -21.83 4.13 22.75
CA TYR A 222 -22.49 3.23 21.78
C TYR A 222 -22.04 1.77 21.97
N MET A 223 -20.73 1.54 22.10
CA MET A 223 -20.20 0.19 22.39
C MET A 223 -20.70 -0.36 23.72
N ASP A 224 -20.94 0.48 24.74
CA ASP A 224 -21.55 0.06 25.99
C ASP A 224 -22.98 -0.41 25.75
N VAL A 225 -23.77 0.31 24.98
CA VAL A 225 -25.15 -0.11 24.62
C VAL A 225 -25.13 -1.48 23.93
N ILE A 226 -24.26 -1.66 22.89
CA ILE A 226 -24.17 -2.94 22.16
C ILE A 226 -23.78 -4.10 23.09
N ASN A 227 -22.88 -3.84 24.05
CA ASN A 227 -22.39 -4.85 24.99
C ASN A 227 -23.36 -5.07 26.21
N GLY A 228 -24.58 -4.56 26.16
CA GLY A 228 -25.60 -4.76 27.17
C GLY A 228 -25.52 -3.82 28.37
N ARG A 229 -24.64 -2.83 28.41
CA ARG A 229 -24.53 -1.78 29.40
C ARG A 229 -25.43 -0.58 29.05
N TRP A 230 -26.70 -0.84 28.81
CA TRP A 230 -27.68 0.07 28.20
C TRP A 230 -27.84 1.39 28.96
N GLU A 231 -28.05 1.34 30.29
CA GLU A 231 -28.28 2.54 31.11
C GLU A 231 -27.09 3.50 31.04
N GLN A 232 -25.87 2.96 31.13
CA GLN A 232 -24.65 3.77 31.12
C GLN A 232 -24.41 4.38 29.75
N GLY A 233 -24.53 3.57 28.69
CA GLY A 233 -24.29 4.04 27.33
C GLY A 233 -25.34 5.07 26.89
N LEU A 234 -26.63 4.80 27.12
CA LEU A 234 -27.69 5.73 26.75
C LEU A 234 -27.62 7.04 27.53
N ALA A 235 -27.28 7.01 28.82
CA ALA A 235 -27.14 8.24 29.61
C ALA A 235 -26.07 9.17 29.04
N VAL A 236 -24.94 8.61 28.57
CA VAL A 236 -23.89 9.37 27.91
C VAL A 236 -24.34 9.91 26.54
N LEU A 237 -24.95 9.08 25.71
CA LEU A 237 -25.42 9.50 24.36
C LEU A 237 -26.49 10.61 24.49
N GLU A 238 -27.44 10.47 25.38
CA GLU A 238 -28.50 11.46 25.63
C GLU A 238 -27.94 12.79 26.15
N SER A 239 -26.85 12.78 26.93
CA SER A 239 -26.21 14.01 27.40
C SER A 239 -25.68 14.90 26.29
N TYR A 240 -25.40 14.31 25.10
CA TYR A 240 -24.90 15.01 23.91
C TYR A 240 -25.99 15.34 22.90
N ARG A 241 -27.25 14.88 23.05
CA ARG A 241 -28.35 15.07 22.08
C ARG A 241 -28.60 16.52 21.72
N GLY A 242 -28.47 17.43 22.67
CA GLY A 242 -28.72 18.87 22.49
C GLY A 242 -27.46 19.70 22.32
N ASP A 243 -26.31 19.11 22.15
CA ASP A 243 -25.05 19.82 22.02
C ASP A 243 -24.99 20.52 20.65
N GLU A 244 -24.93 21.86 20.66
CA GLU A 244 -24.84 22.66 19.41
C GLU A 244 -23.60 22.37 18.59
N MET A 245 -22.47 21.95 19.20
CA MET A 245 -21.25 21.59 18.50
C MET A 245 -21.41 20.27 17.72
N LEU A 246 -22.36 19.42 18.11
CA LEU A 246 -22.64 18.13 17.48
C LEU A 246 -23.88 18.19 16.59
N LYS A 247 -24.45 19.35 16.38
CA LYS A 247 -25.63 19.55 15.52
C LYS A 247 -25.33 19.10 14.08
N GLY A 248 -26.08 18.10 13.63
CA GLY A 248 -25.87 17.50 12.31
C GLY A 248 -24.74 16.48 12.22
N TRP A 249 -24.08 16.18 13.33
CA TRP A 249 -23.09 15.10 13.34
C TRP A 249 -23.81 13.75 13.39
N TRP A 250 -24.03 13.17 12.22
CA TRP A 250 -24.87 12.00 12.00
C TRP A 250 -24.52 10.78 12.89
N PRO A 251 -23.24 10.49 13.31
CA PRO A 251 -22.96 9.33 14.12
C PRO A 251 -23.69 9.36 15.47
N LEU A 252 -23.83 10.53 16.12
CA LEU A 252 -24.56 10.64 17.38
C LEU A 252 -26.03 10.24 17.20
N TYR A 253 -26.69 10.78 16.17
CA TYR A 253 -28.09 10.49 15.90
C TYR A 253 -28.32 9.04 15.47
N TYR A 254 -27.40 8.49 14.68
CA TYR A 254 -27.40 7.07 14.32
C TYR A 254 -27.32 6.17 15.56
N TYR A 255 -26.45 6.50 16.52
CA TYR A 255 -26.29 5.74 17.75
C TYR A 255 -27.47 5.88 18.68
N LEU A 256 -28.20 7.00 18.65
CA LEU A 256 -29.44 7.21 19.39
C LEU A 256 -30.66 6.54 18.71
N GLY A 257 -30.52 6.04 17.47
CA GLY A 257 -31.63 5.46 16.74
C GLY A 257 -32.64 6.47 16.21
N VAL A 258 -32.20 7.69 15.90
CA VAL A 258 -33.05 8.84 15.51
C VAL A 258 -32.83 9.15 14.02
#